data_f931660d07d309e2f719e3e19488aeee
#
_entry.id   f931660d07d309e2f719e3e19488aeee
#
_cell.length_a   1.000
_cell.length_b   1.000
_cell.length_c   1.000
_cell.angle_alpha   90.00
_cell.angle_beta   90.00
_cell.angle_gamma   90.00
#
_symmetry.space_group_name_H-M   'P 1'
#
loop_
_entity.id
_entity.type
_entity.pdbx_description
1 polymer ?
#
loop_
_entity_poly.entity_id
_entity_poly.type
_entity_poly.pdbx_seq_one_letter_code
_entity_poly.pdbx_strand_id
1 'polypeptide(L)'
;MLNINNMIKIIEVKTKKQQKQFINFPINLYKKNKYFVPPLYMDEKKIFKKNYMYYDQCEAVYYNAYIDNKIVGRISGIIQYASNEKNNEKRVRFTRFDSIDNQDVANALFNKVENWAKSKGMDTIVGPLGFSDLEREGLLVEGFDELSTFEEQYNYDYYQRLVENYGFEKE
;
A
#
# COMPACT_ATOMS: atom_id res chain seq x y z
N MET A 1 -17.70 -29.15 -11.35
CA MET A 1 -16.94 -28.44 -10.30
C MET A 1 -17.37 -27.00 -10.28
N LEU A 2 -18.12 -26.60 -9.27
CA LEU A 2 -18.54 -25.21 -9.09
C LEU A 2 -17.29 -24.39 -8.74
N ASN A 3 -16.83 -23.57 -9.68
CA ASN A 3 -15.86 -22.51 -9.42
C ASN A 3 -16.55 -21.49 -8.50
N ILE A 4 -16.38 -21.66 -7.18
CA ILE A 4 -16.69 -20.61 -6.23
C ILE A 4 -15.59 -19.56 -6.46
N ASN A 5 -15.88 -18.59 -7.34
CA ASN A 5 -15.08 -17.39 -7.46
C ASN A 5 -15.05 -16.75 -6.06
N ASN A 6 -13.98 -16.97 -5.33
CA ASN A 6 -13.73 -16.30 -4.06
C ASN A 6 -13.71 -14.79 -4.32
N MET A 7 -14.86 -14.15 -4.10
CA MET A 7 -15.06 -12.74 -4.45
C MET A 7 -14.11 -11.86 -3.61
N ILE A 8 -13.18 -11.21 -4.27
CA ILE A 8 -12.28 -10.23 -3.65
C ILE A 8 -13.10 -8.97 -3.31
N LYS A 9 -13.09 -8.60 -2.04
CA LYS A 9 -13.76 -7.37 -1.55
C LYS A 9 -12.71 -6.36 -1.11
N ILE A 10 -12.72 -5.18 -1.73
CA ILE A 10 -11.89 -4.06 -1.31
C ILE A 10 -12.73 -3.12 -0.46
N ILE A 11 -12.27 -2.90 0.77
CA ILE A 11 -12.99 -2.10 1.77
C ILE A 11 -12.09 -0.95 2.22
N GLU A 12 -12.61 0.27 2.15
CA GLU A 12 -11.96 1.45 2.70
C GLU A 12 -11.87 1.37 4.24
N VAL A 13 -10.71 1.70 4.77
CA VAL A 13 -10.40 1.58 6.20
C VAL A 13 -11.00 2.77 6.97
N LYS A 14 -12.13 2.57 7.61
CA LYS A 14 -12.85 3.60 8.39
C LYS A 14 -12.94 3.30 9.88
N THR A 15 -13.02 2.01 10.24
CA THR A 15 -13.22 1.60 11.62
C THR A 15 -11.91 1.22 12.31
N LYS A 16 -11.87 1.31 13.65
CA LYS A 16 -10.71 0.88 14.45
C LYS A 16 -10.33 -0.59 14.21
N LYS A 17 -11.31 -1.45 13.94
CA LYS A 17 -11.08 -2.86 13.60
C LYS A 17 -10.32 -2.98 12.28
N GLN A 18 -10.77 -2.24 11.25
CA GLN A 18 -10.12 -2.24 9.93
C GLN A 18 -8.71 -1.62 9.99
N GLN A 19 -8.52 -0.54 10.77
CA GLN A 19 -7.20 0.06 11.02
C GLN A 19 -6.24 -0.95 11.65
N LYS A 20 -6.69 -1.68 12.68
CA LYS A 20 -5.88 -2.75 13.29
C LYS A 20 -5.54 -3.86 12.30
N GLN A 21 -6.48 -4.26 11.45
CA GLN A 21 -6.23 -5.25 10.40
C GLN A 21 -5.22 -4.73 9.38
N PHE A 22 -5.35 -3.48 8.94
CA PHE A 22 -4.42 -2.83 8.02
C PHE A 22 -2.99 -2.83 8.57
N ILE A 23 -2.79 -2.39 9.81
CA ILE A 23 -1.46 -2.32 10.44
C ILE A 23 -0.86 -3.72 10.65
N ASN A 24 -1.67 -4.68 11.07
CA ASN A 24 -1.19 -6.03 11.42
C ASN A 24 -1.02 -6.95 10.20
N PHE A 25 -1.54 -6.58 9.03
CA PHE A 25 -1.48 -7.46 7.86
C PHE A 25 -0.04 -7.82 7.48
N PRO A 26 0.91 -6.88 7.27
CA PRO A 26 2.29 -7.22 6.94
C PRO A 26 2.99 -8.00 8.07
N ILE A 27 2.72 -7.67 9.33
CA ILE A 27 3.28 -8.41 10.47
C ILE A 27 2.90 -9.89 10.40
N ASN A 28 1.66 -10.18 10.01
CA ASN A 28 1.19 -11.56 9.87
C ASN A 28 1.70 -12.22 8.57
N LEU A 29 1.76 -11.46 7.46
CA LEU A 29 2.24 -11.93 6.17
C LEU A 29 3.70 -12.39 6.25
N TYR A 30 4.54 -11.56 6.88
CA TYR A 30 5.98 -11.82 7.01
C TYR A 30 6.38 -12.56 8.30
N LYS A 31 5.42 -13.03 9.09
CA LYS A 31 5.65 -13.64 10.42
C LYS A 31 6.74 -14.72 10.46
N LYS A 32 6.91 -15.47 9.37
CA LYS A 32 7.90 -16.55 9.28
C LYS A 32 9.20 -16.12 8.60
N ASN A 33 9.27 -14.89 8.14
CA ASN A 33 10.44 -14.36 7.46
C ASN A 33 11.38 -13.72 8.49
N LYS A 34 12.58 -14.26 8.63
CA LYS A 34 13.57 -13.81 9.61
C LYS A 34 14.26 -12.49 9.22
N TYR A 35 14.09 -12.04 7.98
CA TYR A 35 14.74 -10.85 7.45
C TYR A 35 13.84 -9.62 7.52
N PHE A 36 12.53 -9.83 7.72
CA PHE A 36 11.57 -8.75 7.86
C PHE A 36 11.68 -8.07 9.23
N VAL A 37 11.92 -6.77 9.24
CA VAL A 37 11.82 -5.92 10.43
C VAL A 37 10.52 -5.11 10.35
N PRO A 38 9.58 -5.33 11.29
CA PRO A 38 8.31 -4.63 11.24
C PRO A 38 8.48 -3.13 11.50
N PRO A 39 7.61 -2.29 10.90
CA PRO A 39 7.56 -0.87 11.24
C PRO A 39 7.19 -0.67 12.70
N LEU A 40 7.54 0.49 13.24
CA LEU A 40 7.11 0.88 14.59
C LEU A 40 5.57 1.01 14.61
N TYR A 41 4.94 0.13 15.35
CA TYR A 41 3.47 0.02 15.41
C TYR A 41 2.78 1.35 15.78
N MET A 42 3.41 2.12 16.67
CA MET A 42 2.89 3.42 17.10
C MET A 42 2.90 4.46 15.97
N ASP A 43 3.88 4.39 15.07
CA ASP A 43 3.98 5.28 13.92
C ASP A 43 2.94 4.91 12.87
N GLU A 44 2.78 3.62 12.57
CA GLU A 44 1.70 3.15 11.69
C GLU A 44 0.29 3.54 12.19
N LYS A 45 0.08 3.69 13.51
CA LYS A 45 -1.19 4.20 14.05
C LYS A 45 -1.41 5.69 13.84
N LYS A 46 -0.35 6.49 13.71
CA LYS A 46 -0.45 7.95 13.55
C LYS A 46 -1.18 8.35 12.27
N ILE A 47 -1.00 7.57 11.18
CA ILE A 47 -1.65 7.83 9.88
C ILE A 47 -3.19 7.86 9.95
N PHE A 48 -3.79 7.25 10.96
CA PHE A 48 -5.25 7.25 11.15
C PHE A 48 -5.75 8.35 12.10
N LYS A 49 -4.86 9.22 12.58
CA LYS A 49 -5.26 10.37 13.39
C LYS A 49 -5.65 11.53 12.49
N LYS A 50 -6.76 12.22 12.82
CA LYS A 50 -7.23 13.40 12.06
C LYS A 50 -6.20 14.52 11.97
N ASN A 51 -5.36 14.66 13.00
CA ASN A 51 -4.30 15.66 13.10
C ASN A 51 -2.92 15.07 12.76
N TYR A 52 -2.85 14.09 11.87
CA TYR A 52 -1.57 13.60 11.37
C TYR A 52 -0.87 14.70 10.60
N MET A 53 0.41 14.92 10.88
CA MET A 53 1.16 16.10 10.45
C MET A 53 1.16 16.39 8.95
N TYR A 54 0.93 15.39 8.12
CA TYR A 54 0.91 15.57 6.66
C TYR A 54 -0.47 15.94 6.09
N TYR A 55 -1.56 15.81 6.88
CA TYR A 55 -2.93 16.03 6.36
C TYR A 55 -3.28 17.50 6.09
N ASP A 56 -2.43 18.44 6.50
CA ASP A 56 -2.59 19.86 6.10
C ASP A 56 -2.29 20.07 4.61
N GLN A 57 -1.50 19.19 3.98
CA GLN A 57 -1.06 19.30 2.59
C GLN A 57 -1.31 18.04 1.75
N CYS A 58 -1.82 16.99 2.36
CA CYS A 58 -2.05 15.70 1.72
C CYS A 58 -3.47 15.20 1.96
N GLU A 59 -4.01 14.46 1.01
CA GLU A 59 -5.16 13.60 1.20
C GLU A 59 -4.74 12.16 1.04
N ALA A 60 -5.24 11.27 1.90
CA ALA A 60 -4.90 9.86 1.82
C ALA A 60 -6.12 8.96 1.96
N VAL A 61 -6.04 7.79 1.32
CA VAL A 61 -7.02 6.72 1.40
C VAL A 61 -6.34 5.40 1.71
N TYR A 62 -7.03 4.54 2.44
CA TYR A 62 -6.50 3.25 2.90
C TYR A 62 -7.50 2.16 2.56
N TYR A 63 -7.04 1.06 1.98
CA TYR A 63 -7.88 -0.07 1.61
C TYR A 63 -7.34 -1.38 2.14
N ASN A 64 -8.27 -2.25 2.58
CA ASN A 64 -8.01 -3.66 2.86
C ASN A 64 -8.70 -4.53 1.80
N ALA A 65 -8.00 -5.55 1.32
CA ALA A 65 -8.56 -6.60 0.48
C ALA A 65 -8.93 -7.83 1.31
N TYR A 66 -10.09 -8.41 1.03
CA TYR A 66 -10.60 -9.59 1.72
C TYR A 66 -11.03 -10.67 0.73
N ILE A 67 -10.76 -11.93 1.08
CA ILE A 67 -11.35 -13.14 0.51
C ILE A 67 -11.95 -13.93 1.68
N ASP A 68 -13.21 -14.33 1.60
CA ASP A 68 -13.92 -15.09 2.65
C ASP A 68 -13.76 -14.49 4.05
N ASN A 69 -13.88 -13.16 4.14
CA ASN A 69 -13.71 -12.35 5.35
C ASN A 69 -12.28 -12.38 5.96
N LYS A 70 -11.31 -13.00 5.31
CA LYS A 70 -9.90 -12.93 5.70
C LYS A 70 -9.22 -11.81 4.93
N ILE A 71 -8.41 -11.01 5.63
CA ILE A 71 -7.59 -10.00 4.99
C ILE A 71 -6.47 -10.67 4.20
N VAL A 72 -6.32 -10.27 2.92
CA VAL A 72 -5.36 -10.85 1.96
C VAL A 72 -4.46 -9.80 1.31
N GLY A 73 -4.71 -8.52 1.59
CA GLY A 73 -3.88 -7.43 1.09
C GLY A 73 -4.30 -6.08 1.66
N ARG A 74 -3.42 -5.10 1.50
CA ARG A 74 -3.65 -3.70 1.85
C ARG A 74 -2.95 -2.78 0.87
N ILE A 75 -3.40 -1.54 0.77
CA ILE A 75 -2.75 -0.46 0.03
C ILE A 75 -3.20 0.90 0.57
N SER A 76 -2.37 1.92 0.41
CA SER A 76 -2.79 3.32 0.56
C SER A 76 -2.50 4.13 -0.70
N GLY A 77 -3.35 5.12 -0.96
CA GLY A 77 -3.12 6.18 -1.94
C GLY A 77 -2.92 7.51 -1.21
N ILE A 78 -1.99 8.34 -1.69
CA ILE A 78 -1.67 9.65 -1.13
C ILE A 78 -1.62 10.67 -2.28
N ILE A 79 -2.36 11.77 -2.14
CA ILE A 79 -2.21 12.94 -3.01
C ILE A 79 -1.50 14.01 -2.19
N GLN A 80 -0.32 14.39 -2.64
CA GLN A 80 0.46 15.46 -2.03
C GLN A 80 0.28 16.74 -2.86
N TYR A 81 -0.70 17.56 -2.48
CA TYR A 81 -1.11 18.72 -3.27
C TYR A 81 0.01 19.74 -3.49
N ALA A 82 0.79 20.06 -2.44
CA ALA A 82 1.89 21.00 -2.55
C ALA A 82 3.00 20.53 -3.52
N SER A 83 3.31 19.24 -3.53
CA SER A 83 4.27 18.68 -4.50
C SER A 83 3.73 18.71 -5.93
N ASN A 84 2.47 18.33 -6.10
CA ASN A 84 1.81 18.35 -7.40
C ASN A 84 1.74 19.77 -7.98
N GLU A 85 1.39 20.76 -7.16
CA GLU A 85 1.35 22.17 -7.56
C GLU A 85 2.75 22.68 -7.93
N LYS A 86 3.75 22.43 -7.09
CA LYS A 86 5.13 22.86 -7.31
C LYS A 86 5.70 22.31 -8.63
N ASN A 87 5.39 21.05 -8.96
CA ASN A 87 5.94 20.36 -10.11
C ASN A 87 5.02 20.41 -11.34
N ASN A 88 3.84 21.03 -11.22
CA ASN A 88 2.80 21.05 -12.25
C ASN A 88 2.38 19.62 -12.68
N GLU A 89 2.17 18.75 -11.71
CA GLU A 89 1.83 17.33 -11.87
C GLU A 89 0.46 17.01 -11.29
N LYS A 90 -0.10 15.88 -11.70
CA LYS A 90 -1.34 15.30 -11.17
C LYS A 90 -1.12 13.88 -10.69
N ARG A 91 -0.15 13.73 -9.79
CA ARG A 91 0.28 12.41 -9.29
C ARG A 91 -0.46 12.01 -8.02
N VAL A 92 -0.81 10.72 -7.95
CA VAL A 92 -1.10 10.01 -6.72
C VAL A 92 0.07 9.07 -6.42
N ARG A 93 0.49 9.01 -5.18
CA ARG A 93 1.46 8.03 -4.69
C ARG A 93 0.72 6.83 -4.14
N PHE A 94 1.16 5.60 -4.46
CA PHE A 94 0.75 4.44 -3.68
C PHE A 94 1.84 4.05 -2.69
N THR A 95 1.45 3.55 -1.53
CA THR A 95 2.35 3.05 -0.49
C THR A 95 1.67 1.97 0.34
N ARG A 96 2.40 1.35 1.25
CA ARG A 96 1.88 0.28 2.13
C ARG A 96 1.14 -0.81 1.34
N PHE A 97 1.63 -1.07 0.12
CA PHE A 97 1.13 -2.17 -0.69
C PHE A 97 1.70 -3.48 -0.15
N ASP A 98 0.82 -4.29 0.41
CA ASP A 98 1.13 -5.66 0.81
C ASP A 98 0.02 -6.59 0.34
N SER A 99 0.39 -7.72 -0.24
CA SER A 99 -0.54 -8.71 -0.79
C SER A 99 0.00 -10.12 -0.62
N ILE A 100 -0.90 -11.08 -0.50
CA ILE A 100 -0.55 -12.47 -0.79
C ILE A 100 -0.13 -12.59 -2.27
N ASP A 101 0.56 -13.66 -2.63
CA ASP A 101 0.91 -13.95 -4.02
C ASP A 101 -0.34 -14.28 -4.85
N ASN A 102 -1.06 -13.24 -5.25
CA ASN A 102 -2.27 -13.33 -6.06
C ASN A 102 -2.45 -12.06 -6.89
N GLN A 103 -2.36 -12.19 -8.22
CA GLN A 103 -2.47 -11.07 -9.15
C GLN A 103 -3.83 -10.37 -9.10
N ASP A 104 -4.93 -11.11 -8.93
CA ASP A 104 -6.26 -10.52 -8.87
C ASP A 104 -6.45 -9.65 -7.64
N VAL A 105 -5.84 -10.03 -6.49
CA VAL A 105 -5.81 -9.21 -5.27
C VAL A 105 -5.03 -7.92 -5.51
N ALA A 106 -3.84 -8.01 -6.11
CA ALA A 106 -3.03 -6.85 -6.45
C ALA A 106 -3.76 -5.91 -7.40
N ASN A 107 -4.33 -6.45 -8.49
CA ASN A 107 -5.11 -5.68 -9.46
C ASN A 107 -6.30 -4.98 -8.81
N ALA A 108 -7.03 -5.65 -7.93
CA ALA A 108 -8.18 -5.06 -7.24
C ALA A 108 -7.77 -3.91 -6.31
N LEU A 109 -6.62 -4.02 -5.63
CA LEU A 109 -6.06 -2.97 -4.77
C LEU A 109 -5.62 -1.76 -5.60
N PHE A 110 -4.82 -1.96 -6.64
CA PHE A 110 -4.36 -0.88 -7.53
C PHE A 110 -5.52 -0.19 -8.24
N ASN A 111 -6.46 -0.94 -8.82
CA ASN A 111 -7.67 -0.39 -9.42
C ASN A 111 -8.45 0.51 -8.46
N LYS A 112 -8.47 0.17 -7.17
CA LYS A 112 -9.19 0.98 -6.18
C LYS A 112 -8.51 2.32 -5.92
N VAL A 113 -7.18 2.34 -5.82
CA VAL A 113 -6.39 3.57 -5.70
C VAL A 113 -6.49 4.40 -6.98
N GLU A 114 -6.39 3.78 -8.15
CA GLU A 114 -6.51 4.45 -9.45
C GLU A 114 -7.89 5.13 -9.61
N ASN A 115 -8.98 4.43 -9.29
CA ASN A 115 -10.32 5.00 -9.36
C ASN A 115 -10.51 6.17 -8.38
N TRP A 116 -9.95 6.08 -7.18
CA TRP A 116 -9.95 7.19 -6.24
C TRP A 116 -9.14 8.38 -6.78
N ALA A 117 -7.94 8.14 -7.31
CA ALA A 117 -7.08 9.15 -7.91
C ALA A 117 -7.78 9.87 -9.07
N LYS A 118 -8.41 9.12 -9.99
CA LYS A 118 -9.20 9.67 -11.10
C LYS A 118 -10.35 10.55 -10.60
N SER A 119 -11.03 10.14 -9.53
CA SER A 119 -12.11 10.95 -8.93
C SER A 119 -11.63 12.28 -8.32
N LYS A 120 -10.32 12.39 -8.03
CA LYS A 120 -9.63 13.59 -7.55
C LYS A 120 -8.92 14.38 -8.66
N GLY A 121 -9.10 13.98 -9.91
CA GLY A 121 -8.47 14.65 -11.05
C GLY A 121 -6.99 14.33 -11.26
N MET A 122 -6.49 13.26 -10.62
CA MET A 122 -5.13 12.77 -10.86
C MET A 122 -5.09 11.88 -12.10
N ASP A 123 -3.98 11.92 -12.82
CA ASP A 123 -3.77 11.19 -14.08
C ASP A 123 -2.59 10.21 -14.04
N THR A 124 -1.75 10.30 -13.02
CA THR A 124 -0.54 9.49 -12.88
C THR A 124 -0.49 8.83 -11.50
N ILE A 125 -0.14 7.55 -11.44
CA ILE A 125 0.11 6.81 -10.20
C ILE A 125 1.57 6.40 -10.13
N VAL A 126 2.24 6.70 -9.03
CA VAL A 126 3.66 6.40 -8.79
C VAL A 126 3.83 5.70 -7.42
N GLY A 127 4.90 4.97 -7.27
CA GLY A 127 5.21 4.35 -5.97
C GLY A 127 5.98 3.03 -6.09
N PRO A 128 6.25 2.42 -4.95
CA PRO A 128 5.81 2.82 -3.58
C PRO A 128 6.52 4.08 -3.04
N LEU A 129 5.74 5.08 -2.63
CA LEU A 129 6.23 6.35 -2.07
C LEU A 129 5.35 6.79 -0.91
N GLY A 130 5.95 7.14 0.22
CA GLY A 130 5.27 7.63 1.42
C GLY A 130 4.78 9.08 1.33
N PHE A 131 4.41 9.65 2.48
CA PHE A 131 4.05 11.07 2.59
C PHE A 131 5.24 12.00 2.33
N SER A 132 6.44 11.55 2.67
CA SER A 132 7.70 12.27 2.43
C SER A 132 8.83 11.27 2.16
N ASP A 133 9.97 11.77 1.74
CA ASP A 133 11.24 11.08 1.55
C ASP A 133 11.87 10.50 2.85
N LEU A 134 11.26 10.79 4.01
CA LEU A 134 11.61 10.18 5.30
C LEU A 134 10.80 8.91 5.61
N GLU A 135 9.88 8.53 4.75
CA GLU A 135 9.13 7.26 4.86
C GLU A 135 9.71 6.21 3.91
N ARG A 136 9.31 4.97 4.12
CA ARG A 136 9.72 3.87 3.25
C ARG A 136 9.31 4.10 1.82
N GLU A 137 10.25 3.87 0.93
CA GLU A 137 10.10 4.06 -0.50
C GLU A 137 10.64 2.85 -1.27
N GLY A 138 10.18 2.73 -2.51
CA GLY A 138 10.66 1.73 -3.45
C GLY A 138 10.16 0.31 -3.20
N LEU A 139 10.67 -0.58 -4.02
CA LEU A 139 10.39 -2.00 -4.01
C LEU A 139 11.71 -2.76 -3.86
N LEU A 140 11.78 -3.68 -2.90
CA LEU A 140 12.93 -4.57 -2.77
C LEU A 140 12.97 -5.51 -3.98
N VAL A 141 14.08 -5.51 -4.73
CA VAL A 141 14.29 -6.33 -5.93
C VAL A 141 15.48 -7.29 -5.79
N GLU A 142 16.35 -7.07 -4.83
CA GLU A 142 17.51 -7.91 -4.49
C GLU A 142 17.77 -7.85 -2.96
N GLY A 143 18.53 -8.78 -2.42
CA GLY A 143 18.85 -8.82 -0.99
C GLY A 143 17.71 -9.36 -0.12
N PHE A 144 16.84 -10.22 -0.66
CA PHE A 144 15.71 -10.81 0.09
C PHE A 144 16.13 -11.66 1.29
N ASP A 145 17.39 -12.05 1.35
CA ASP A 145 18.03 -12.81 2.40
C ASP A 145 18.92 -11.96 3.33
N GLU A 146 18.83 -10.64 3.23
CA GLU A 146 19.49 -9.70 4.11
C GLU A 146 18.51 -9.11 5.14
N LEU A 147 19.01 -8.83 6.34
CA LEU A 147 18.18 -8.25 7.40
C LEU A 147 17.87 -6.79 7.07
N SER A 148 16.60 -6.47 6.85
CA SER A 148 16.17 -5.10 6.64
C SER A 148 16.24 -4.27 7.92
N THR A 149 16.17 -2.95 7.78
CA THR A 149 15.94 -2.05 8.92
C THR A 149 14.44 -1.71 9.05
N PHE A 150 14.05 -1.05 10.13
CA PHE A 150 12.67 -0.60 10.30
C PHE A 150 12.31 0.57 9.35
N GLU A 151 13.30 1.22 8.75
CA GLU A 151 13.13 2.35 7.83
C GLU A 151 13.06 1.90 6.37
N GLU A 152 13.51 0.68 6.05
CA GLU A 152 13.52 0.16 4.69
C GLU A 152 12.24 -0.60 4.35
N GLN A 153 11.89 -0.57 3.07
CA GLN A 153 10.80 -1.37 2.55
C GLN A 153 11.27 -2.83 2.38
N TYR A 154 10.54 -3.75 3.01
CA TYR A 154 10.69 -5.19 2.77
C TYR A 154 9.46 -5.73 2.05
N ASN A 155 9.67 -6.58 1.06
CA ASN A 155 8.63 -7.32 0.38
C ASN A 155 9.16 -8.66 -0.12
N TYR A 156 8.27 -9.59 -0.44
CA TYR A 156 8.63 -10.83 -1.14
C TYR A 156 8.99 -10.56 -2.60
N ASP A 157 9.73 -11.48 -3.20
CA ASP A 157 10.20 -11.44 -4.59
C ASP A 157 9.06 -11.35 -5.63
N TYR A 158 7.91 -11.96 -5.34
CA TYR A 158 6.76 -11.92 -6.24
C TYR A 158 6.12 -10.53 -6.41
N TYR A 159 6.48 -9.54 -5.56
CA TYR A 159 5.88 -8.20 -5.64
C TYR A 159 6.23 -7.48 -6.94
N GLN A 160 7.47 -7.61 -7.41
CA GLN A 160 7.88 -7.03 -8.70
C GLN A 160 6.94 -7.50 -9.81
N ARG A 161 6.70 -8.80 -9.90
CA ARG A 161 5.79 -9.39 -10.88
C ARG A 161 4.35 -8.87 -10.72
N LEU A 162 3.84 -8.72 -9.50
CA LEU A 162 2.48 -8.21 -9.26
C LEU A 162 2.34 -6.75 -9.73
N VAL A 163 3.36 -5.94 -9.51
CA VAL A 163 3.39 -4.51 -9.89
C VAL A 163 3.52 -4.38 -11.41
N GLU A 164 4.49 -5.06 -12.02
CA GLU A 164 4.71 -5.02 -13.47
C GLU A 164 3.52 -5.58 -14.26
N ASN A 165 2.91 -6.67 -13.81
CA ASN A 165 1.72 -7.25 -14.48
C ASN A 165 0.48 -6.35 -14.38
N TYR A 166 0.42 -5.43 -13.42
CA TYR A 166 -0.64 -4.41 -13.38
C TYR A 166 -0.41 -3.32 -14.44
N GLY A 167 0.82 -3.12 -14.89
CA GLY A 167 1.20 -2.16 -15.92
C GLY A 167 2.08 -1.02 -15.42
N PHE A 168 2.67 -1.14 -14.23
CA PHE A 168 3.70 -0.20 -13.79
C PHE A 168 5.01 -0.46 -14.52
N GLU A 169 5.70 0.63 -14.85
CA GLU A 169 7.04 0.63 -15.42
C GLU A 169 8.03 1.15 -14.37
N LYS A 170 9.26 0.64 -14.44
CA LYS A 170 10.35 1.12 -13.56
C LYS A 170 10.83 2.46 -14.06
N GLU A 171 10.88 3.47 -13.20
CA GLU A 171 11.54 4.75 -13.44
C GLU A 171 13.07 4.65 -13.31
#